data_f5dd119e236a7aaa895f35fd2dac827e
#
_entry.id   f5dd119e236a7aaa895f35fd2dac827e
#
_cell.length_a   1.000
_cell.length_b   1.000
_cell.length_c   1.000
_cell.angle_alpha   90.00
_cell.angle_beta   90.00
_cell.angle_gamma   90.00
#
_symmetry.space_group_name_H-M   'P 1'
#
loop_
_entity.id
_entity.type
_entity.pdbx_description
1 polymer ?
#
loop_
_entity_poly.entity_id
_entity_poly.type
_entity_poly.pdbx_seq_one_letter_code
_entity_poly.pdbx_strand_id
1 'polypeptide(L)'
;GLLSISDRPQWRVIQGGSRSYIGPLTAPFRDRIRLNCPVESIRRLPNCVQIKPKYGGVEHFDEVIVATHSDQALRLLADPTPKEQEILGAIPYQENEAVLHTDARLLPRRKLAWAAWNYHLPTQPQTRVAVTYNMNLLQNLDAPVTFCVTLNRSEAIDPARVLYRATYHHPVFTAEGVKAQARRDEISGVHRTWYCGAYWSYGFHEDGVNSGLAVARGLLERRAAA
;
A
#
# COMPACT_ATOMS: atom_id res chain seq x y z
N GLY A 1 15.73 8.66 8.19
CA GLY A 1 16.87 8.77 7.37
C GLY A 1 16.83 9.42 6.01
N LEU A 2 15.67 9.81 5.39
CA LEU A 2 15.64 10.42 4.05
C LEU A 2 16.42 11.75 3.96
N LEU A 3 16.48 12.50 5.07
CA LEU A 3 17.22 13.75 5.17
C LEU A 3 18.62 13.60 5.73
N SER A 4 19.07 12.38 6.04
CA SER A 4 20.42 12.14 6.56
C SER A 4 21.46 12.39 5.48
N ILE A 5 22.56 13.07 5.84
CA ILE A 5 23.72 13.29 4.96
C ILE A 5 24.66 12.09 5.00
N SER A 6 24.82 11.50 6.18
CA SER A 6 25.61 10.29 6.43
C SER A 6 24.70 9.13 6.81
N ASP A 7 25.18 7.92 6.63
CA ASP A 7 24.45 6.68 6.98
C ASP A 7 23.06 6.61 6.36
N ARG A 8 22.99 6.86 5.05
CA ARG A 8 21.75 6.79 4.29
C ARG A 8 21.29 5.35 4.10
N PRO A 9 19.97 5.07 4.21
CA PRO A 9 19.46 3.75 3.94
C PRO A 9 19.80 3.34 2.50
N GLN A 10 20.24 2.10 2.32
CA GLN A 10 20.49 1.52 1.00
C GLN A 10 19.15 1.24 0.31
N TRP A 11 18.79 2.07 -0.66
CA TRP A 11 17.63 1.83 -1.50
C TRP A 11 17.87 0.66 -2.44
N ARG A 12 16.87 -0.20 -2.57
CA ARG A 12 16.90 -1.35 -3.47
C ARG A 12 15.60 -1.43 -4.24
N VAL A 13 15.66 -1.94 -5.47
CA VAL A 13 14.50 -2.26 -6.29
C VAL A 13 14.59 -3.73 -6.70
N ILE A 14 13.43 -4.33 -6.96
CA ILE A 14 13.38 -5.72 -7.43
C ILE A 14 13.68 -5.72 -8.92
N GLN A 15 14.71 -6.44 -9.32
CA GLN A 15 15.06 -6.59 -10.72
C GLN A 15 13.91 -7.24 -11.50
N GLY A 16 13.54 -6.66 -12.64
CA GLY A 16 12.37 -7.09 -13.41
C GLY A 16 11.04 -6.58 -12.86
N GLY A 17 11.06 -5.69 -11.84
CA GLY A 17 9.89 -5.09 -11.21
C GLY A 17 9.25 -5.98 -10.15
N SER A 18 8.37 -5.40 -9.33
CA SER A 18 7.76 -6.10 -8.19
C SER A 18 6.85 -7.27 -8.59
N ARG A 19 6.38 -7.33 -9.82
CA ARG A 19 5.59 -8.46 -10.31
C ARG A 19 6.40 -9.78 -10.35
N SER A 20 7.73 -9.71 -10.48
CA SER A 20 8.60 -10.87 -10.65
C SER A 20 8.62 -11.81 -9.45
N TYR A 21 8.44 -11.30 -8.21
CA TYR A 21 8.43 -12.14 -7.01
C TYR A 21 7.09 -12.79 -6.69
N ILE A 22 5.99 -12.32 -7.30
CA ILE A 22 4.63 -12.84 -6.98
C ILE A 22 4.53 -14.33 -7.25
N GLY A 23 4.98 -14.77 -8.41
CA GLY A 23 4.94 -16.18 -8.80
C GLY A 23 5.69 -17.10 -7.81
N PRO A 24 6.98 -16.87 -7.56
CA PRO A 24 7.75 -17.65 -6.59
C PRO A 24 7.16 -17.60 -5.18
N LEU A 25 6.73 -16.42 -4.70
CA LEU A 25 6.17 -16.24 -3.36
C LEU A 25 4.87 -17.02 -3.17
N THR A 26 4.01 -17.07 -4.18
CA THR A 26 2.69 -17.69 -4.09
C THR A 26 2.68 -19.17 -4.50
N ALA A 27 3.75 -19.68 -5.09
CA ALA A 27 3.83 -21.04 -5.61
C ALA A 27 3.35 -22.13 -4.61
N PRO A 28 3.75 -22.08 -3.30
CA PRO A 28 3.36 -23.12 -2.34
C PRO A 28 1.86 -23.19 -2.00
N PHE A 29 1.09 -22.13 -2.29
CA PHE A 29 -0.34 -22.03 -1.95
C PHE A 29 -1.18 -21.41 -3.06
N ARG A 30 -0.70 -21.46 -4.32
CA ARG A 30 -1.35 -20.85 -5.49
C ARG A 30 -2.77 -21.37 -5.69
N ASP A 31 -3.00 -22.65 -5.46
CA ASP A 31 -4.31 -23.32 -5.54
C ASP A 31 -5.32 -22.83 -4.50
N ARG A 32 -4.86 -22.18 -3.44
CA ARG A 32 -5.71 -21.62 -2.38
C ARG A 32 -6.02 -20.14 -2.61
N ILE A 33 -5.44 -19.50 -3.62
CA ILE A 33 -5.69 -18.09 -3.95
C ILE A 33 -6.95 -18.02 -4.81
N ARG A 34 -7.95 -17.29 -4.31
CA ARG A 34 -9.19 -17.03 -5.04
C ARG A 34 -9.21 -15.60 -5.57
N LEU A 35 -9.02 -15.45 -6.86
CA LEU A 35 -9.15 -14.17 -7.56
C LEU A 35 -10.63 -13.89 -7.87
N ASN A 36 -10.97 -12.62 -8.09
CA ASN A 36 -12.33 -12.16 -8.39
C ASN A 36 -13.37 -12.59 -7.33
N CYS A 37 -12.90 -12.74 -6.08
CA CYS A 37 -13.71 -13.14 -4.93
C CYS A 37 -13.66 -12.06 -3.84
N PRO A 38 -14.24 -10.85 -4.10
CA PRO A 38 -14.23 -9.78 -3.12
C PRO A 38 -15.02 -10.15 -1.88
N VAL A 39 -14.46 -9.85 -0.70
CA VAL A 39 -15.15 -10.00 0.58
C VAL A 39 -16.11 -8.84 0.76
N GLU A 40 -17.35 -9.15 1.17
CA GLU A 40 -18.39 -8.17 1.47
C GLU A 40 -18.43 -7.83 2.96
N SER A 41 -18.29 -8.83 3.84
CA SER A 41 -18.26 -8.61 5.29
C SER A 41 -17.50 -9.68 6.05
N ILE A 42 -17.00 -9.29 7.21
CA ILE A 42 -16.32 -10.13 8.20
C ILE A 42 -17.06 -9.95 9.52
N ARG A 43 -17.53 -11.06 10.11
CA ARG A 43 -18.19 -11.09 11.44
C ARG A 43 -17.41 -11.99 12.37
N ARG A 44 -17.10 -11.50 13.56
CA ARG A 44 -16.38 -12.26 14.58
C ARG A 44 -17.38 -12.96 15.51
N LEU A 45 -17.18 -14.26 15.68
CA LEU A 45 -17.94 -15.09 16.65
C LEU A 45 -16.98 -15.57 17.74
N PRO A 46 -17.48 -16.07 18.88
CA PRO A 46 -16.61 -16.52 19.97
C PRO A 46 -15.58 -17.56 19.52
N ASN A 47 -15.96 -18.49 18.65
CA ASN A 47 -15.13 -19.63 18.26
C ASN A 47 -14.61 -19.58 16.82
N CYS A 48 -15.08 -18.66 15.97
CA CYS A 48 -14.67 -18.56 14.58
C CYS A 48 -14.88 -17.16 14.02
N VAL A 49 -14.41 -16.93 12.81
CA VAL A 49 -14.70 -15.75 12.00
C VAL A 49 -15.53 -16.18 10.80
N GLN A 50 -16.64 -15.50 10.56
CA GLN A 50 -17.45 -15.64 9.35
C GLN A 50 -16.97 -14.66 8.30
N ILE A 51 -16.68 -15.14 7.12
CA ILE A 51 -16.36 -14.32 5.93
C ILE A 51 -17.49 -14.52 4.93
N LYS A 52 -18.11 -13.41 4.51
CA LYS A 52 -19.11 -13.39 3.45
C LYS A 52 -18.48 -12.81 2.19
N PRO A 53 -18.15 -13.62 1.20
CA PRO A 53 -17.78 -13.12 -0.13
C PRO A 53 -19.00 -12.50 -0.82
N LYS A 54 -18.75 -11.60 -1.77
CA LYS A 54 -19.82 -11.00 -2.60
C LYS A 54 -20.59 -12.06 -3.39
N TYR A 55 -19.92 -13.14 -3.77
CA TYR A 55 -20.49 -14.26 -4.49
C TYR A 55 -20.18 -15.54 -3.74
N GLY A 56 -21.19 -16.37 -3.53
CA GLY A 56 -21.08 -17.62 -2.79
C GLY A 56 -21.68 -17.54 -1.38
N GLY A 57 -21.48 -18.60 -0.61
CA GLY A 57 -21.98 -18.72 0.76
C GLY A 57 -21.04 -18.13 1.81
N VAL A 58 -21.51 -18.04 3.04
CA VAL A 58 -20.70 -17.69 4.20
C VAL A 58 -19.72 -18.82 4.51
N GLU A 59 -18.49 -18.47 4.75
CA GLU A 59 -17.41 -19.40 5.13
C GLU A 59 -16.92 -19.11 6.54
N HIS A 60 -16.42 -20.16 7.22
CA HIS A 60 -15.95 -20.07 8.60
C HIS A 60 -14.46 -20.37 8.67
N PHE A 61 -13.72 -19.55 9.43
CA PHE A 61 -12.28 -19.68 9.63
C PHE A 61 -11.94 -19.49 11.11
N ASP A 62 -10.82 -20.08 11.53
CA ASP A 62 -10.33 -19.90 12.89
C ASP A 62 -9.87 -18.47 13.17
N GLU A 63 -9.20 -17.88 12.18
CA GLU A 63 -8.62 -16.54 12.25
C GLU A 63 -8.74 -15.85 10.89
N VAL A 64 -8.72 -14.52 10.88
CA VAL A 64 -8.66 -13.72 9.67
C VAL A 64 -7.50 -12.72 9.72
N ILE A 65 -6.78 -12.59 8.61
CA ILE A 65 -5.77 -11.57 8.40
C ILE A 65 -6.31 -10.60 7.35
N VAL A 66 -6.53 -9.34 7.76
CA VAL A 66 -7.03 -8.29 6.88
C VAL A 66 -5.84 -7.49 6.36
N ALA A 67 -5.53 -7.66 5.06
CA ALA A 67 -4.40 -7.05 4.37
C ALA A 67 -4.85 -6.00 3.34
N THR A 68 -5.97 -5.35 3.57
CA THR A 68 -6.50 -4.24 2.76
C THR A 68 -6.05 -2.90 3.34
N HIS A 69 -6.46 -1.76 2.74
CA HIS A 69 -6.32 -0.45 3.39
C HIS A 69 -7.07 -0.42 4.74
N SER A 70 -6.65 0.44 5.68
CA SER A 70 -7.29 0.52 6.99
C SER A 70 -8.77 0.93 6.92
N ASP A 71 -9.11 1.87 6.04
CA ASP A 71 -10.49 2.29 5.80
C ASP A 71 -11.34 1.18 5.17
N GLN A 72 -10.75 0.37 4.28
CA GLN A 72 -11.40 -0.82 3.71
C GLN A 72 -11.57 -1.91 4.77
N ALA A 73 -10.52 -2.15 5.59
CA ALA A 73 -10.60 -3.08 6.70
C ALA A 73 -11.77 -2.74 7.62
N LEU A 74 -11.89 -1.48 8.03
CA LEU A 74 -12.98 -1.02 8.89
C LEU A 74 -14.36 -1.23 8.25
N ARG A 75 -14.51 -0.95 6.96
CA ARG A 75 -15.76 -1.18 6.22
C ARG A 75 -16.16 -2.66 6.10
N LEU A 76 -15.19 -3.56 6.08
CA LEU A 76 -15.44 -5.00 6.00
C LEU A 76 -15.97 -5.58 7.31
N LEU A 77 -15.67 -4.97 8.46
CA LEU A 77 -16.11 -5.46 9.75
C LEU A 77 -17.60 -5.21 9.97
N ALA A 78 -18.37 -6.27 10.18
CA ALA A 78 -19.81 -6.18 10.51
C ALA A 78 -20.04 -5.75 11.96
N ASP A 79 -19.05 -5.91 12.82
CA ASP A 79 -19.09 -5.72 14.27
C ASP A 79 -17.83 -5.00 14.80
N PRO A 80 -17.45 -3.83 14.23
CA PRO A 80 -16.22 -3.15 14.62
C PRO A 80 -16.28 -2.69 16.07
N THR A 81 -15.22 -2.94 16.82
CA THR A 81 -15.07 -2.42 18.19
C THR A 81 -14.79 -0.91 18.18
N PRO A 82 -15.04 -0.19 19.29
CA PRO A 82 -14.66 1.23 19.38
C PRO A 82 -13.16 1.50 19.11
N LYS A 83 -12.30 0.59 19.56
CA LYS A 83 -10.84 0.71 19.28
C LYS A 83 -10.50 0.52 17.80
N GLU A 84 -11.14 -0.41 17.12
CA GLU A 84 -10.96 -0.58 15.68
C GLU A 84 -11.45 0.62 14.90
N GLN A 85 -12.60 1.19 15.28
CA GLN A 85 -13.12 2.42 14.68
C GLN A 85 -12.15 3.59 14.88
N GLU A 86 -11.64 3.76 16.09
CA GLU A 86 -10.66 4.81 16.41
C GLU A 86 -9.35 4.64 15.63
N ILE A 87 -8.73 3.47 15.72
CA ILE A 87 -7.37 3.24 15.20
C ILE A 87 -7.36 3.13 13.68
N LEU A 88 -8.24 2.31 13.08
CA LEU A 88 -8.30 2.13 11.62
C LEU A 88 -8.86 3.38 10.93
N GLY A 89 -9.80 4.08 11.58
CA GLY A 89 -10.40 5.31 11.06
C GLY A 89 -9.52 6.54 11.15
N ALA A 90 -8.46 6.53 11.98
CA ALA A 90 -7.54 7.65 12.12
C ALA A 90 -6.60 7.84 10.92
N ILE A 91 -6.53 6.88 10.00
CA ILE A 91 -5.66 6.93 8.83
C ILE A 91 -6.51 7.27 7.59
N PRO A 92 -6.57 8.55 7.19
CA PRO A 92 -7.35 8.97 6.03
C PRO A 92 -6.64 8.57 4.73
N TYR A 93 -7.42 8.41 3.67
CA TYR A 93 -6.91 8.11 2.33
C TYR A 93 -7.24 9.23 1.35
N GLN A 94 -6.29 9.55 0.50
CA GLN A 94 -6.43 10.52 -0.57
C GLN A 94 -6.34 9.83 -1.92
N GLU A 95 -7.28 10.14 -2.80
CA GLU A 95 -7.25 9.74 -4.19
C GLU A 95 -6.16 10.49 -4.95
N ASN A 96 -5.33 9.77 -5.70
CA ASN A 96 -4.29 10.31 -6.54
C ASN A 96 -4.37 9.68 -7.93
N GLU A 97 -4.47 10.52 -8.95
CA GLU A 97 -4.33 10.08 -10.33
C GLU A 97 -2.85 9.81 -10.62
N ALA A 98 -2.55 8.66 -11.17
CA ALA A 98 -1.21 8.26 -11.62
C ALA A 98 -1.22 8.01 -13.13
N VAL A 99 -0.32 8.66 -13.84
CA VAL A 99 -0.19 8.52 -15.29
C VAL A 99 1.19 7.99 -15.63
N LEU A 100 1.25 6.85 -16.30
CA LEU A 100 2.47 6.34 -16.94
C LEU A 100 2.58 6.96 -18.33
N HIS A 101 3.72 7.59 -18.64
CA HIS A 101 3.93 8.30 -19.88
C HIS A 101 5.41 8.38 -20.27
N THR A 102 5.69 8.90 -21.48
CA THR A 102 7.06 9.14 -21.99
C THR A 102 7.36 10.62 -22.19
N ASP A 103 6.59 11.51 -21.59
CA ASP A 103 6.79 12.95 -21.69
C ASP A 103 7.82 13.46 -20.67
N ALA A 104 9.08 13.50 -21.10
CA ALA A 104 10.19 13.94 -20.25
C ALA A 104 10.19 15.46 -19.96
N ARG A 105 9.28 16.26 -20.54
CA ARG A 105 9.14 17.71 -20.25
C ARG A 105 8.74 17.98 -18.80
N LEU A 106 8.16 16.98 -18.11
CA LEU A 106 7.82 17.07 -16.70
C LEU A 106 9.03 16.88 -15.77
N LEU A 107 10.17 16.45 -16.30
CA LEU A 107 11.43 16.40 -15.56
C LEU A 107 12.16 17.75 -15.62
N PRO A 108 13.12 18.01 -14.72
CA PRO A 108 13.92 19.24 -14.77
C PRO A 108 14.55 19.48 -16.15
N ARG A 109 14.62 20.75 -16.59
CA ARG A 109 15.21 21.10 -17.89
C ARG A 109 16.67 20.63 -18.02
N ARG A 110 17.43 20.70 -16.92
CA ARG A 110 18.83 20.22 -16.89
C ARG A 110 18.83 18.72 -16.55
N LYS A 111 19.29 17.88 -17.46
CA LYS A 111 19.38 16.42 -17.26
C LYS A 111 20.20 16.04 -16.02
N LEU A 112 21.24 16.81 -15.68
CA LEU A 112 22.04 16.59 -14.46
C LEU A 112 21.25 16.79 -13.16
N ALA A 113 20.09 17.45 -13.21
CA ALA A 113 19.21 17.62 -12.08
C ALA A 113 18.10 16.54 -12.00
N TRP A 114 18.11 15.58 -12.92
CA TRP A 114 17.12 14.50 -12.89
C TRP A 114 17.37 13.60 -11.68
N ALA A 115 16.32 13.40 -10.92
CA ALA A 115 16.28 12.45 -9.80
C ALA A 115 15.23 11.36 -10.07
N ALA A 116 15.30 10.27 -9.31
CA ALA A 116 14.26 9.24 -9.36
C ALA A 116 12.90 9.82 -8.98
N TRP A 117 12.86 10.80 -8.06
CA TRP A 117 11.67 11.52 -7.60
C TRP A 117 11.85 13.01 -7.87
N ASN A 118 10.96 13.60 -8.67
CA ASN A 118 10.99 15.01 -9.03
C ASN A 118 9.69 15.67 -8.55
N TYR A 119 9.77 16.40 -7.45
CA TYR A 119 8.65 17.08 -6.85
C TYR A 119 8.35 18.40 -7.58
N HIS A 120 7.09 18.66 -7.88
CA HIS A 120 6.64 19.90 -8.50
C HIS A 120 6.14 20.87 -7.45
N LEU A 121 6.70 22.09 -7.46
CA LEU A 121 6.22 23.20 -6.64
C LEU A 121 5.38 24.12 -7.54
N PRO A 122 4.04 23.99 -7.54
CA PRO A 122 3.19 24.89 -8.29
C PRO A 122 3.20 26.29 -7.66
N THR A 123 2.98 27.31 -8.49
CA THR A 123 2.90 28.70 -8.03
C THR A 123 1.66 28.97 -7.19
N GLN A 124 0.61 28.19 -7.38
CA GLN A 124 -0.59 28.26 -6.55
C GLN A 124 -0.64 27.04 -5.61
N PRO A 125 -1.08 27.24 -4.35
CA PRO A 125 -1.22 26.13 -3.41
C PRO A 125 -2.13 25.04 -3.97
N GLN A 126 -1.67 23.79 -3.89
CA GLN A 126 -2.44 22.60 -4.23
C GLN A 126 -2.58 21.71 -2.99
N THR A 127 -3.73 21.07 -2.88
CA THR A 127 -4.01 20.12 -1.77
C THR A 127 -3.38 18.75 -2.00
N ARG A 128 -3.01 18.45 -3.25
CA ARG A 128 -2.42 17.14 -3.64
C ARG A 128 -0.97 17.33 -4.05
N VAL A 129 -0.15 16.39 -3.66
CA VAL A 129 1.27 16.35 -4.05
C VAL A 129 1.37 16.04 -5.54
N ALA A 130 2.09 16.88 -6.28
CA ALA A 130 2.46 16.62 -7.67
C ALA A 130 3.93 16.15 -7.72
N VAL A 131 4.16 14.94 -8.21
CA VAL A 131 5.50 14.35 -8.33
C VAL A 131 5.60 13.59 -9.63
N THR A 132 6.77 13.67 -10.29
CA THR A 132 7.11 12.83 -11.43
C THR A 132 8.26 11.90 -11.07
N TYR A 133 8.00 10.61 -11.13
CA TYR A 133 9.02 9.58 -10.99
C TYR A 133 9.69 9.35 -12.34
N ASN A 134 11.02 9.40 -12.38
CA ASN A 134 11.80 8.91 -13.50
C ASN A 134 12.06 7.42 -13.30
N MET A 135 11.31 6.59 -14.01
CA MET A 135 11.34 5.14 -13.82
C MET A 135 12.64 4.51 -14.29
N ASN A 136 13.31 5.12 -15.29
CA ASN A 136 14.60 4.62 -15.75
C ASN A 136 15.66 4.73 -14.65
N LEU A 137 15.68 5.86 -13.91
CA LEU A 137 16.56 6.02 -12.76
C LEU A 137 16.11 5.19 -11.56
N LEU A 138 14.79 5.15 -11.29
CA LEU A 138 14.24 4.48 -10.12
C LEU A 138 14.42 2.95 -10.17
N GLN A 139 14.27 2.36 -11.37
CA GLN A 139 14.32 0.91 -11.57
C GLN A 139 15.53 0.45 -12.37
N ASN A 140 16.47 1.36 -12.66
CA ASN A 140 17.66 1.08 -13.49
C ASN A 140 17.28 0.43 -14.83
N LEU A 141 16.33 1.05 -15.56
CA LEU A 141 15.86 0.54 -16.83
C LEU A 141 16.79 0.98 -17.96
N ASP A 142 17.28 0.02 -18.72
CA ASP A 142 17.95 0.27 -20.01
C ASP A 142 16.87 0.33 -21.10
N ALA A 143 16.46 1.55 -21.46
CA ALA A 143 15.39 1.75 -22.43
C ALA A 143 15.66 2.99 -23.30
N PRO A 144 15.26 2.95 -24.59
CA PRO A 144 15.51 4.04 -25.55
C PRO A 144 14.71 5.31 -25.25
N VAL A 145 13.70 5.21 -24.38
CA VAL A 145 12.84 6.34 -23.96
C VAL A 145 12.82 6.46 -22.45
N THR A 146 12.52 7.67 -21.96
CA THR A 146 12.37 7.91 -20.53
C THR A 146 10.92 7.62 -20.14
N PHE A 147 10.72 6.60 -19.33
CA PHE A 147 9.42 6.32 -18.71
C PHE A 147 9.24 7.15 -17.46
N CYS A 148 8.09 7.81 -17.35
CA CYS A 148 7.71 8.63 -16.22
C CYS A 148 6.39 8.14 -15.63
N VAL A 149 6.26 8.23 -14.30
CA VAL A 149 4.97 8.14 -13.63
C VAL A 149 4.73 9.47 -12.93
N THR A 150 3.65 10.17 -13.31
CA THR A 150 3.31 11.46 -12.71
C THR A 150 2.03 11.35 -11.90
N LEU A 151 2.06 11.85 -10.67
CA LEU A 151 0.90 11.97 -9.80
C LEU A 151 0.32 13.38 -9.86
N ASN A 152 -1.01 13.47 -9.98
CA ASN A 152 -1.83 14.69 -9.81
C ASN A 152 -1.39 15.88 -10.67
N ARG A 153 -0.92 15.63 -11.88
CA ARG A 153 -0.53 16.65 -12.86
C ARG A 153 -0.72 16.15 -14.29
N SER A 154 -1.79 15.44 -14.53
CA SER A 154 -2.09 14.83 -15.83
C SER A 154 -2.35 15.82 -16.95
N GLU A 155 -2.83 17.01 -16.62
CA GLU A 155 -3.10 18.11 -17.55
C GLU A 155 -1.83 18.67 -18.23
N ALA A 156 -0.67 18.48 -17.59
CA ALA A 156 0.62 18.93 -18.14
C ALA A 156 1.28 17.89 -19.09
N ILE A 157 0.73 16.68 -19.16
CA ILE A 157 1.27 15.58 -19.96
C ILE A 157 0.69 15.67 -21.38
N ASP A 158 1.54 15.55 -22.39
CA ASP A 158 1.10 15.40 -23.77
C ASP A 158 0.24 14.12 -23.91
N PRO A 159 -1.04 14.23 -24.30
CA PRO A 159 -1.92 13.06 -24.43
C PRO A 159 -1.37 11.97 -25.35
N ALA A 160 -0.62 12.34 -26.39
CA ALA A 160 0.01 11.37 -27.32
C ALA A 160 1.12 10.54 -26.68
N ARG A 161 1.62 10.93 -25.51
CA ARG A 161 2.69 10.27 -24.77
C ARG A 161 2.19 9.47 -23.57
N VAL A 162 0.89 9.46 -23.33
CA VAL A 162 0.26 8.70 -22.25
C VAL A 162 0.20 7.22 -22.63
N LEU A 163 0.69 6.36 -21.75
CA LEU A 163 0.68 4.90 -21.91
C LEU A 163 -0.41 4.25 -21.06
N TYR A 164 -0.61 4.75 -19.82
CA TYR A 164 -1.60 4.17 -18.90
C TYR A 164 -2.02 5.20 -17.85
N ARG A 165 -3.25 5.12 -17.40
CA ARG A 165 -3.80 5.91 -16.29
C ARG A 165 -4.41 5.00 -15.24
N ALA A 166 -4.20 5.34 -13.98
CA ALA A 166 -4.81 4.67 -12.85
C ALA A 166 -5.10 5.67 -11.74
N THR A 167 -6.10 5.34 -10.94
CA THR A 167 -6.41 6.06 -9.70
C THR A 167 -6.02 5.19 -8.52
N TYR A 168 -5.20 5.72 -7.63
CA TYR A 168 -4.78 5.08 -6.40
C TYR A 168 -5.25 5.88 -5.19
N HIS A 169 -5.54 5.18 -4.11
CA HIS A 169 -5.83 5.79 -2.82
C HIS A 169 -4.61 5.57 -1.91
N HIS A 170 -3.97 6.65 -1.50
CA HIS A 170 -2.80 6.58 -0.63
C HIS A 170 -3.15 7.07 0.78
N PRO A 171 -2.61 6.43 1.84
CA PRO A 171 -2.77 6.93 3.19
C PRO A 171 -2.11 8.30 3.32
N VAL A 172 -2.78 9.20 4.04
CA VAL A 172 -2.25 10.54 4.36
C VAL A 172 -1.69 10.53 5.77
N PHE A 173 -0.43 10.92 5.91
CA PHE A 173 0.25 10.95 7.19
C PHE A 173 -0.17 12.19 7.98
N THR A 174 -1.14 12.02 8.87
CA THR A 174 -1.55 13.01 9.86
C THR A 174 -0.93 12.71 11.22
N ALA A 175 -0.90 13.68 12.14
CA ALA A 175 -0.41 13.44 13.50
C ALA A 175 -1.23 12.35 14.21
N GLU A 176 -2.53 12.32 14.00
CA GLU A 176 -3.45 11.31 14.54
C GLU A 176 -3.19 9.93 13.91
N GLY A 177 -3.01 9.89 12.59
CA GLY A 177 -2.67 8.64 11.87
C GLY A 177 -1.37 8.03 12.36
N VAL A 178 -0.31 8.85 12.56
CA VAL A 178 0.98 8.37 13.08
C VAL A 178 0.84 7.85 14.52
N LYS A 179 0.04 8.49 15.37
CA LYS A 179 -0.26 7.98 16.72
C LYS A 179 -1.01 6.64 16.66
N ALA A 180 -1.96 6.51 15.74
CA ALA A 180 -2.72 5.29 15.54
C ALA A 180 -1.86 4.11 15.06
N GLN A 181 -0.85 4.36 14.22
CA GLN A 181 0.11 3.33 13.78
C GLN A 181 0.79 2.63 14.97
N ALA A 182 1.18 3.39 16.01
CA ALA A 182 1.82 2.84 17.22
C ALA A 182 0.87 1.97 18.07
N ARG A 183 -0.43 2.06 17.83
CA ARG A 183 -1.48 1.36 18.61
C ARG A 183 -2.02 0.12 17.91
N ARG A 184 -1.39 -0.33 16.82
CA ARG A 184 -1.81 -1.52 16.06
C ARG A 184 -2.07 -2.74 16.94
N ASP A 185 -1.22 -2.99 17.91
CA ASP A 185 -1.27 -4.19 18.76
C ASP A 185 -2.44 -4.16 19.78
N GLU A 186 -3.14 -3.03 19.92
CA GLU A 186 -4.37 -2.95 20.69
C GLU A 186 -5.56 -3.63 19.97
N ILE A 187 -5.48 -3.81 18.65
CA ILE A 187 -6.55 -4.38 17.83
C ILE A 187 -6.11 -5.63 17.07
N SER A 188 -4.83 -5.76 16.73
CA SER A 188 -4.31 -6.91 15.98
C SER A 188 -4.13 -8.11 16.91
N GLY A 189 -4.67 -9.26 16.51
CA GLY A 189 -4.73 -10.46 17.35
C GLY A 189 -5.93 -10.50 18.31
N VAL A 190 -6.77 -9.47 18.33
CA VAL A 190 -8.00 -9.43 19.15
C VAL A 190 -9.17 -9.98 18.33
N HIS A 191 -10.10 -10.68 18.96
CA HIS A 191 -11.28 -11.29 18.31
C HIS A 191 -10.93 -12.07 17.02
N ARG A 192 -9.82 -12.85 17.04
CA ARG A 192 -9.39 -13.68 15.91
C ARG A 192 -9.09 -12.89 14.63
N THR A 193 -8.80 -11.59 14.77
CA THR A 193 -8.60 -10.68 13.64
C THR A 193 -7.24 -10.03 13.71
N TRP A 194 -6.50 -10.06 12.60
CA TRP A 194 -5.17 -9.50 12.46
C TRP A 194 -5.14 -8.49 11.34
N TYR A 195 -4.34 -7.44 11.50
CA TYR A 195 -4.23 -6.36 10.52
C TYR A 195 -2.79 -6.20 10.06
N CYS A 196 -2.57 -6.23 8.75
CA CYS A 196 -1.29 -5.91 8.14
C CYS A 196 -1.47 -5.00 6.92
N GLY A 197 -0.39 -4.29 6.58
CA GLY A 197 -0.36 -3.36 5.46
C GLY A 197 0.76 -2.35 5.64
N ALA A 198 1.22 -1.78 4.53
CA ALA A 198 2.30 -0.79 4.53
C ALA A 198 1.90 0.52 5.25
N TYR A 199 0.61 0.78 5.41
CA TYR A 199 0.06 1.94 6.11
C TYR A 199 0.36 1.96 7.63
N TRP A 200 0.81 0.86 8.20
CA TRP A 200 1.28 0.81 9.59
C TRP A 200 2.67 1.42 9.79
N SER A 201 3.32 1.87 8.70
CA SER A 201 4.59 2.60 8.72
C SER A 201 4.61 3.65 7.59
N TYR A 202 5.66 3.72 6.79
CA TYR A 202 5.85 4.77 5.79
C TYR A 202 5.26 4.46 4.39
N GLY A 203 4.68 3.30 4.19
CA GLY A 203 4.03 2.92 2.94
C GLY A 203 4.92 2.25 1.90
N PHE A 204 6.15 1.86 2.25
CA PHE A 204 7.06 1.13 1.37
C PHE A 204 6.75 -0.38 1.35
N HIS A 205 7.25 -1.09 0.33
CA HIS A 205 7.12 -2.55 0.24
C HIS A 205 7.67 -3.25 1.49
N GLU A 206 8.83 -2.80 1.99
CA GLU A 206 9.44 -3.33 3.21
C GLU A 206 8.54 -3.17 4.44
N ASP A 207 7.81 -2.07 4.54
CA ASP A 207 6.84 -1.85 5.63
C ASP A 207 5.70 -2.86 5.54
N GLY A 208 5.23 -3.14 4.32
CA GLY A 208 4.22 -4.18 4.09
C GLY A 208 4.70 -5.56 4.49
N VAL A 209 5.92 -5.93 4.12
CA VAL A 209 6.56 -7.21 4.48
C VAL A 209 6.71 -7.32 5.99
N ASN A 210 7.27 -6.31 6.64
CA ASN A 210 7.48 -6.29 8.10
C ASN A 210 6.14 -6.40 8.86
N SER A 211 5.11 -5.70 8.38
CA SER A 211 3.76 -5.80 8.93
C SER A 211 3.19 -7.22 8.82
N GLY A 212 3.33 -7.86 7.66
CA GLY A 212 2.91 -9.25 7.45
C GLY A 212 3.67 -10.25 8.31
N LEU A 213 4.99 -10.09 8.43
CA LEU A 213 5.82 -10.93 9.31
C LEU A 213 5.46 -10.78 10.79
N ALA A 214 5.12 -9.57 11.24
CA ALA A 214 4.68 -9.35 12.62
C ALA A 214 3.37 -10.10 12.91
N VAL A 215 2.41 -10.07 11.98
CA VAL A 215 1.16 -10.84 12.09
C VAL A 215 1.45 -12.35 12.10
N ALA A 216 2.32 -12.84 11.21
CA ALA A 216 2.66 -14.26 11.16
C ALA A 216 3.29 -14.75 12.47
N ARG A 217 4.21 -13.98 13.07
CA ARG A 217 4.82 -14.28 14.37
C ARG A 217 3.76 -14.33 15.48
N GLY A 218 2.93 -13.29 15.62
CA GLY A 218 1.90 -13.27 16.65
C GLY A 218 0.88 -14.41 16.52
N LEU A 219 0.53 -14.81 15.29
CA LEU A 219 -0.35 -15.96 15.05
C LEU A 219 0.30 -17.29 15.46
N LEU A 220 1.59 -17.48 15.18
CA LEU A 220 2.34 -18.68 15.58
C LEU A 220 2.50 -18.75 17.09
N GLU A 221 2.85 -17.65 17.76
CA GLU A 221 2.96 -17.58 19.23
C GLU A 221 1.62 -17.93 19.90
N ARG A 222 0.52 -17.40 19.39
CA ARG A 222 -0.82 -17.73 19.89
C ARG A 222 -1.16 -19.21 19.76
N ARG A 223 -0.83 -19.82 18.60
CA ARG A 223 -1.04 -21.27 18.38
C ARG A 223 -0.18 -22.14 19.29
N ALA A 224 1.02 -21.69 19.64
CA ALA A 224 1.88 -22.41 20.56
C ALA A 224 1.43 -22.33 22.03
N ALA A 225 0.63 -21.30 22.36
CA ALA A 225 0.10 -21.07 23.71
C ALA A 225 -1.31 -21.67 23.92
N ALA A 226 -1.96 -22.18 22.89
CA ALA A 226 -3.31 -22.79 22.94
C ALA A 226 -3.23 -24.31 23.00
#